data_c1f5f9454534fdd6f8752c91ea93d0f7
#
_entry.id   c1f5f9454534fdd6f8752c91ea93d0f7
#
_cell.length_a   1.000
_cell.length_b   1.000
_cell.length_c   1.000
_cell.angle_alpha   90.00
_cell.angle_beta   90.00
_cell.angle_gamma   90.00
#
_symmetry.space_group_name_H-M   'P 1'
#
loop_
_entity.id
_entity.type
_entity.pdbx_description
1 polymer ?
#
loop_
_entity_poly.entity_id
_entity_poly.type
_entity_poly.pdbx_seq_one_letter_code
_entity_poly.pdbx_strand_id
1 'polypeptide(L)'
;MDFTFTKEQQAAAETARTVFADVAPDAVPSPALTPTAVADDLDRPLWKRLAATDLLGLLVAPEHGGTGLDAVALCLVLRESARVLARVPLLETAAVAHVLQHHAPADTAAALLPDVSAGRLVLTAAAHGTTGHEPAERAVTARHDGTHWILDGTTDHVPWAHHADLTAVPAHTTDGRTVLALLPRDHGGLALDAQYGTHGERLARLRLDAVRLPADRVLDSADAWPALRALLTTGTCALALGLGEQVLALTSQYTGKREQFGHPVATFQAVAVQAADRYIDLRAMEATLWQAAWRVSTGADASLPAEADLAVAKIWASEGVRRVVQTAQHLHGGFGADTDYPLHRYHAWAKYLELSLGPAAAHEETLGDLIAAHPLD
;
A
#
# COMPACT_ATOMS: atom_id res chain seq x y z
N MET A 1 -14.91 16.39 14.69
CA MET A 1 -13.72 16.06 13.86
C MET A 1 -13.69 17.05 12.70
N ASP A 2 -12.57 17.72 12.47
CA ASP A 2 -12.40 18.59 11.31
C ASP A 2 -11.74 17.78 10.19
N PHE A 3 -12.40 17.64 9.05
CA PHE A 3 -11.88 16.92 7.88
C PHE A 3 -11.25 17.87 6.85
N THR A 4 -10.93 19.12 7.25
CA THR A 4 -10.19 20.03 6.39
C THR A 4 -8.70 19.69 6.43
N PHE A 5 -8.10 19.56 5.26
CA PHE A 5 -6.66 19.33 5.14
C PHE A 5 -5.88 20.61 5.42
N THR A 6 -4.72 20.49 6.04
CA THR A 6 -3.81 21.62 6.24
C THR A 6 -3.28 22.14 4.90
N LYS A 7 -2.69 23.32 4.90
CA LYS A 7 -2.08 23.89 3.69
C LYS A 7 -0.92 23.04 3.19
N GLU A 8 -0.15 22.47 4.10
CA GLU A 8 0.99 21.58 3.79
C GLU A 8 0.52 20.28 3.18
N GLN A 9 -0.54 19.66 3.73
CA GLN A 9 -1.16 18.45 3.16
C GLN A 9 -1.72 18.72 1.76
N GLN A 10 -2.40 19.86 1.55
CA GLN A 10 -2.90 20.26 0.24
C GLN A 10 -1.77 20.49 -0.75
N ALA A 11 -0.69 21.18 -0.33
CA ALA A 11 0.48 21.41 -1.18
C ALA A 11 1.16 20.08 -1.61
N ALA A 12 1.27 19.11 -0.69
CA ALA A 12 1.79 17.77 -1.03
C ALA A 12 0.91 17.07 -2.08
N ALA A 13 -0.42 17.15 -1.93
CA ALA A 13 -1.35 16.59 -2.92
C ALA A 13 -1.26 17.28 -4.30
N GLU A 14 -1.12 18.58 -4.34
CA GLU A 14 -0.96 19.36 -5.59
C GLU A 14 0.37 19.04 -6.27
N THR A 15 1.45 18.93 -5.49
CA THR A 15 2.77 18.51 -5.98
C THR A 15 2.69 17.10 -6.57
N ALA A 16 2.08 16.16 -5.87
CA ALA A 16 1.88 14.81 -6.35
C ALA A 16 1.08 14.77 -7.66
N ARG A 17 -0.02 15.51 -7.74
CA ARG A 17 -0.82 15.63 -8.97
C ARG A 17 0.01 16.13 -10.15
N THR A 18 0.88 17.11 -9.92
CA THR A 18 1.79 17.63 -10.95
C THR A 18 2.83 16.60 -11.38
N VAL A 19 3.46 15.90 -10.42
CA VAL A 19 4.48 14.87 -10.71
C VAL A 19 3.89 13.69 -11.47
N PHE A 20 2.65 13.30 -11.18
CA PHE A 20 1.98 12.18 -11.83
C PHE A 20 1.23 12.55 -13.12
N ALA A 21 1.11 13.83 -13.48
CA ALA A 21 0.27 14.29 -14.61
C ALA A 21 0.64 13.64 -15.95
N ASP A 22 1.94 13.38 -16.19
CA ASP A 22 2.46 12.80 -17.44
C ASP A 22 2.68 11.28 -17.33
N VAL A 23 2.27 10.65 -16.21
CA VAL A 23 2.39 9.20 -16.03
C VAL A 23 1.13 8.53 -16.56
N ALA A 24 1.30 7.48 -17.35
CA ALA A 24 0.22 6.63 -17.81
C ALA A 24 0.38 5.21 -17.27
N PRO A 25 -0.72 4.47 -17.08
CA PRO A 25 -0.66 3.04 -16.82
C PRO A 25 0.18 2.33 -17.88
N ASP A 26 0.94 1.31 -17.46
CA ASP A 26 1.65 0.47 -18.42
C ASP A 26 0.69 -0.27 -19.36
N ALA A 27 1.21 -0.72 -20.50
CA ALA A 27 0.46 -1.48 -21.49
C ALA A 27 0.65 -3.00 -21.36
N VAL A 28 1.07 -3.47 -20.20
CA VAL A 28 1.32 -4.90 -19.95
C VAL A 28 0.01 -5.68 -20.04
N PRO A 29 -0.10 -6.69 -20.90
CA PRO A 29 -1.28 -7.54 -20.93
C PRO A 29 -1.46 -8.27 -19.59
N SER A 30 -2.72 -8.59 -19.25
CA SER A 30 -2.98 -9.41 -18.06
C SER A 30 -2.23 -10.75 -18.16
N PRO A 31 -1.51 -11.19 -17.12
CA PRO A 31 -0.89 -12.54 -17.11
C PRO A 31 -1.88 -13.67 -17.33
N ALA A 32 -3.16 -13.47 -17.06
CA ALA A 32 -4.24 -14.40 -17.38
C ALA A 32 -4.46 -14.55 -18.90
N LEU A 33 -4.19 -13.51 -19.69
CA LEU A 33 -4.32 -13.51 -21.15
C LEU A 33 -2.98 -13.83 -21.82
N THR A 34 -1.88 -13.41 -21.22
CA THR A 34 -0.52 -13.61 -21.72
C THR A 34 0.36 -14.10 -20.56
N PRO A 35 0.51 -15.43 -20.38
CA PRO A 35 1.16 -15.99 -19.19
C PRO A 35 2.60 -15.55 -18.92
N THR A 36 3.26 -14.94 -19.89
CA THR A 36 4.63 -14.41 -19.77
C THR A 36 4.68 -12.89 -19.63
N ALA A 37 3.52 -12.23 -19.56
CA ALA A 37 3.46 -10.79 -19.40
C ALA A 37 3.92 -10.41 -17.99
N VAL A 38 4.97 -9.61 -17.91
CA VAL A 38 5.56 -9.08 -16.68
C VAL A 38 5.65 -7.59 -16.83
N ALA A 39 5.24 -6.87 -15.80
CA ALA A 39 5.40 -5.42 -15.76
C ALA A 39 6.88 -5.03 -15.81
N ASP A 40 7.18 -3.86 -16.38
CA ASP A 40 8.53 -3.31 -16.34
C ASP A 40 8.99 -3.11 -14.89
N ASP A 41 10.26 -2.91 -14.69
CA ASP A 41 10.85 -2.66 -13.37
C ASP A 41 10.44 -1.28 -12.80
N LEU A 42 10.95 -0.96 -11.61
CA LEU A 42 10.82 0.34 -10.96
C LEU A 42 11.02 1.51 -11.94
N ASP A 43 10.04 2.41 -12.02
CA ASP A 43 10.15 3.66 -12.79
C ASP A 43 11.15 4.62 -12.12
N ARG A 44 12.44 4.44 -12.44
CA ARG A 44 13.52 5.24 -11.88
C ARG A 44 13.49 6.72 -12.28
N PRO A 45 13.04 7.11 -13.49
CA PRO A 45 12.79 8.51 -13.81
C PRO A 45 11.74 9.15 -12.92
N LEU A 46 10.61 8.48 -12.71
CA LEU A 46 9.56 8.94 -11.80
C LEU A 46 10.06 9.01 -10.36
N TRP A 47 10.79 7.98 -9.90
CA TRP A 47 11.41 7.94 -8.58
C TRP A 47 12.31 9.16 -8.31
N LYS A 48 13.13 9.55 -9.28
CA LYS A 48 13.96 10.75 -9.18
C LYS A 48 13.15 12.03 -9.13
N ARG A 49 12.03 12.13 -9.85
CA ARG A 49 11.13 13.28 -9.77
C ARG A 49 10.48 13.40 -8.39
N LEU A 50 10.03 12.27 -7.81
CA LEU A 50 9.49 12.23 -6.45
C LEU A 50 10.52 12.69 -5.41
N ALA A 51 11.78 12.26 -5.54
CA ALA A 51 12.87 12.72 -4.69
C ALA A 51 13.10 14.24 -4.83
N ALA A 52 13.14 14.75 -6.07
CA ALA A 52 13.36 16.17 -6.34
C ALA A 52 12.23 17.11 -5.86
N THR A 53 11.09 16.55 -5.51
CA THR A 53 9.92 17.27 -5.00
C THR A 53 9.61 16.93 -3.54
N ASP A 54 10.56 16.34 -2.81
CA ASP A 54 10.50 15.96 -1.40
C ASP A 54 9.38 14.96 -1.03
N LEU A 55 8.75 14.31 -2.03
CA LEU A 55 7.66 13.37 -1.81
C LEU A 55 8.13 12.02 -1.24
N LEU A 56 9.41 11.67 -1.36
CA LEU A 56 9.97 10.45 -0.75
C LEU A 56 10.25 10.64 0.74
N GLY A 57 10.62 11.87 1.15
CA GLY A 57 10.85 12.23 2.55
C GLY A 57 9.61 12.73 3.29
N LEU A 58 8.40 12.46 2.79
CA LEU A 58 7.16 13.07 3.27
C LEU A 58 6.93 12.88 4.79
N LEU A 59 7.16 11.65 5.29
CA LEU A 59 7.03 11.31 6.71
C LEU A 59 8.33 11.47 7.51
N VAL A 60 9.43 11.74 6.83
CA VAL A 60 10.75 11.88 7.44
C VAL A 60 10.91 13.29 8.00
N ALA A 61 11.48 13.40 9.20
CA ALA A 61 11.69 14.68 9.87
C ALA A 61 12.69 15.58 9.10
N PRO A 62 12.58 16.91 9.24
CA PRO A 62 13.45 17.86 8.54
C PRO A 62 14.93 17.69 8.81
N GLU A 63 15.33 17.26 10.01
CA GLU A 63 16.72 16.96 10.35
C GLU A 63 17.35 15.84 9.54
N HIS A 64 16.51 14.99 8.92
CA HIS A 64 16.91 13.90 8.01
C HIS A 64 16.57 14.22 6.55
N GLY A 65 16.30 15.49 6.23
CA GLY A 65 16.04 15.94 4.87
C GLY A 65 14.63 15.66 4.35
N GLY A 66 13.68 15.36 5.23
CA GLY A 66 12.27 15.19 4.90
C GLY A 66 11.42 16.42 5.17
N THR A 67 10.10 16.30 5.04
CA THR A 67 9.13 17.39 5.30
C THR A 67 8.41 17.25 6.64
N GLY A 68 8.46 16.10 7.29
CA GLY A 68 7.84 15.85 8.59
C GLY A 68 6.32 15.89 8.58
N LEU A 69 5.68 15.58 7.45
CA LEU A 69 4.23 15.49 7.35
C LEU A 69 3.72 14.16 7.94
N ASP A 70 2.43 13.95 7.86
CA ASP A 70 1.71 12.88 8.52
C ASP A 70 1.13 11.81 7.56
N ALA A 71 0.46 10.79 8.11
CA ALA A 71 -0.16 9.74 7.32
C ALA A 71 -1.30 10.26 6.42
N VAL A 72 -1.96 11.36 6.77
CA VAL A 72 -2.98 12.00 5.91
C VAL A 72 -2.33 12.54 4.64
N ALA A 73 -1.18 13.23 4.76
CA ALA A 73 -0.43 13.71 3.60
C ALA A 73 0.04 12.56 2.71
N LEU A 74 0.55 11.46 3.31
CA LEU A 74 0.93 10.26 2.56
C LEU A 74 -0.26 9.69 1.79
N CYS A 75 -1.42 9.55 2.41
CA CYS A 75 -2.63 9.04 1.76
C CYS A 75 -3.08 9.91 0.58
N LEU A 76 -2.98 11.24 0.70
CA LEU A 76 -3.28 12.16 -0.39
C LEU A 76 -2.33 11.95 -1.59
N VAL A 77 -1.04 11.77 -1.34
CA VAL A 77 -0.05 11.50 -2.39
C VAL A 77 -0.26 10.12 -3.03
N LEU A 78 -0.51 9.09 -2.23
CA LEU A 78 -0.78 7.72 -2.71
C LEU A 78 -2.06 7.65 -3.55
N ARG A 79 -3.11 8.40 -3.19
CA ARG A 79 -4.34 8.53 -3.97
C ARG A 79 -4.06 9.02 -5.39
N GLU A 80 -3.21 10.05 -5.56
CA GLU A 80 -2.82 10.56 -6.88
C GLU A 80 -1.94 9.54 -7.64
N SER A 81 -1.02 8.84 -6.98
CA SER A 81 -0.17 7.82 -7.60
C SER A 81 -0.97 6.64 -8.17
N ALA A 82 -2.03 6.22 -7.46
CA ALA A 82 -2.88 5.10 -7.87
C ALA A 82 -3.78 5.43 -9.06
N ARG A 83 -4.12 6.70 -9.28
CA ARG A 83 -4.90 7.13 -10.46
C ARG A 83 -4.20 6.83 -11.78
N VAL A 84 -2.88 6.74 -11.76
CA VAL A 84 -2.06 6.45 -12.93
C VAL A 84 -1.33 5.10 -12.82
N LEU A 85 -1.62 4.32 -11.78
CA LEU A 85 -0.92 3.06 -11.48
C LEU A 85 0.61 3.24 -11.48
N ALA A 86 1.09 4.25 -10.77
CA ALA A 86 2.51 4.60 -10.73
C ALA A 86 3.36 3.45 -10.18
N ARG A 87 4.43 3.08 -10.90
CA ARG A 87 5.26 1.91 -10.57
C ARG A 87 6.49 2.30 -9.76
N VAL A 88 6.23 2.69 -8.51
CA VAL A 88 7.23 3.11 -7.52
C VAL A 88 6.88 2.61 -6.12
N PRO A 89 7.86 2.17 -5.30
CA PRO A 89 7.65 1.69 -3.93
C PRO A 89 7.41 2.83 -2.93
N LEU A 90 6.50 3.75 -3.25
CA LEU A 90 6.29 4.95 -2.46
C LEU A 90 5.69 4.63 -1.09
N LEU A 91 4.67 3.76 -1.05
CA LEU A 91 4.03 3.34 0.20
C LEU A 91 5.00 2.60 1.11
N GLU A 92 5.66 1.58 0.58
CA GLU A 92 6.55 0.72 1.36
C GLU A 92 7.74 1.52 1.89
N THR A 93 8.35 2.36 1.04
CA THR A 93 9.48 3.19 1.45
C THR A 93 9.09 4.20 2.52
N ALA A 94 7.96 4.90 2.37
CA ALA A 94 7.49 5.87 3.35
C ALA A 94 7.13 5.21 4.69
N ALA A 95 6.46 4.06 4.67
CA ALA A 95 6.06 3.34 5.87
C ALA A 95 7.27 2.80 6.65
N VAL A 96 8.25 2.20 5.96
CA VAL A 96 9.47 1.71 6.59
C VAL A 96 10.33 2.87 7.11
N ALA A 97 10.45 3.97 6.37
CA ALA A 97 11.18 5.16 6.82
C ALA A 97 10.57 5.77 8.10
N HIS A 98 9.24 5.83 8.18
CA HIS A 98 8.55 6.28 9.39
C HIS A 98 8.88 5.40 10.60
N VAL A 99 8.84 4.08 10.44
CA VAL A 99 9.16 3.14 11.51
C VAL A 99 10.63 3.21 11.90
N LEU A 100 11.54 3.38 10.95
CA LEU A 100 12.96 3.64 11.22
C LEU A 100 13.15 4.87 12.09
N GLN A 101 12.49 5.97 11.77
CA GLN A 101 12.60 7.22 12.50
C GLN A 101 12.19 7.08 13.97
N HIS A 102 11.14 6.30 14.26
CA HIS A 102 10.54 6.23 15.59
C HIS A 102 11.00 5.07 16.45
N HIS A 103 11.55 4.00 15.83
CA HIS A 103 11.84 2.75 16.53
C HIS A 103 13.28 2.24 16.31
N ALA A 104 14.05 2.79 15.38
CA ALA A 104 15.45 2.42 15.22
C ALA A 104 16.35 3.18 16.21
N PRO A 105 17.55 2.66 16.51
CA PRO A 105 18.58 3.45 17.18
C PRO A 105 18.86 4.75 16.43
N ALA A 106 19.09 5.86 17.16
CA ALA A 106 19.26 7.18 16.55
C ALA A 106 20.37 7.23 15.48
N ASP A 107 21.47 6.55 15.70
CA ASP A 107 22.58 6.47 14.75
C ASP A 107 22.16 5.75 13.45
N THR A 108 21.35 4.69 13.55
CA THR A 108 20.81 3.95 12.41
C THR A 108 19.83 4.83 11.60
N ALA A 109 18.92 5.52 12.29
CA ALA A 109 17.99 6.46 11.64
C ALA A 109 18.76 7.59 10.93
N ALA A 110 19.73 8.22 11.61
CA ALA A 110 20.55 9.29 11.04
C ALA A 110 21.39 8.83 9.84
N ALA A 111 21.82 7.58 9.81
CA ALA A 111 22.57 7.03 8.69
C ALA A 111 21.72 6.70 7.46
N LEU A 112 20.46 6.29 7.64
CA LEU A 112 19.63 5.78 6.55
C LEU A 112 18.64 6.81 6.00
N LEU A 113 17.97 7.59 6.85
CA LEU A 113 16.86 8.45 6.46
C LEU A 113 17.21 9.56 5.46
N PRO A 114 18.41 10.21 5.51
CA PRO A 114 18.78 11.18 4.48
C PRO A 114 18.88 10.56 3.07
N ASP A 115 19.29 9.30 2.98
CA ASP A 115 19.37 8.59 1.69
C ASP A 115 18.00 8.17 1.19
N VAL A 116 17.06 7.86 2.09
CA VAL A 116 15.64 7.63 1.74
C VAL A 116 15.03 8.90 1.17
N SER A 117 15.13 10.02 1.89
CA SER A 117 14.57 11.32 1.48
C SER A 117 15.11 11.75 0.12
N ALA A 118 16.39 11.51 -0.14
CA ALA A 118 17.04 11.80 -1.42
C ALA A 118 16.79 10.74 -2.53
N GLY A 119 16.03 9.68 -2.26
CA GLY A 119 15.74 8.61 -3.21
C GLY A 119 16.91 7.70 -3.56
N ARG A 120 18.00 7.76 -2.80
CA ARG A 120 19.18 6.90 -2.99
C ARG A 120 18.99 5.53 -2.35
N LEU A 121 18.18 5.43 -1.30
CA LEU A 121 17.86 4.19 -0.61
C LEU A 121 16.39 3.83 -0.83
N VAL A 122 16.12 2.67 -1.39
CA VAL A 122 14.78 2.13 -1.63
C VAL A 122 14.45 1.11 -0.56
N LEU A 123 13.31 1.27 0.10
CA LEU A 123 12.86 0.39 1.17
C LEU A 123 11.59 -0.36 0.76
N THR A 124 11.45 -1.58 1.26
CA THR A 124 10.20 -2.35 1.17
C THR A 124 9.92 -3.14 2.43
N ALA A 125 8.76 -3.77 2.50
CA ALA A 125 8.32 -4.54 3.67
C ALA A 125 7.77 -5.91 3.28
N ALA A 126 8.12 -6.94 4.04
CA ALA A 126 7.57 -8.29 3.94
C ALA A 126 6.33 -8.42 4.85
N ALA A 127 5.28 -7.65 4.55
CA ALA A 127 4.10 -7.52 5.40
C ALA A 127 2.98 -8.51 5.05
N HIS A 128 3.11 -9.27 3.95
CA HIS A 128 2.11 -10.25 3.53
C HIS A 128 2.44 -11.60 4.16
N GLY A 129 1.50 -12.19 4.89
CA GLY A 129 1.59 -13.57 5.33
C GLY A 129 1.36 -14.55 4.16
N THR A 130 1.70 -15.82 4.36
CA THR A 130 1.52 -16.87 3.35
C THR A 130 0.06 -17.05 2.96
N THR A 131 -0.87 -16.85 3.90
CA THR A 131 -2.33 -16.98 3.68
C THR A 131 -3.04 -15.65 3.47
N GLY A 132 -2.38 -14.51 3.72
CA GLY A 132 -3.01 -13.20 3.69
C GLY A 132 -3.95 -12.92 4.88
N HIS A 133 -4.02 -13.83 5.87
CA HIS A 133 -4.79 -13.64 7.10
C HIS A 133 -3.90 -13.15 8.25
N GLU A 134 -4.51 -12.48 9.21
CA GLU A 134 -3.89 -12.06 10.47
C GLU A 134 -4.46 -12.90 11.64
N PRO A 135 -3.65 -13.19 12.67
CA PRO A 135 -2.25 -12.88 12.78
C PRO A 135 -1.43 -13.58 11.71
N ALA A 136 -0.45 -12.85 11.15
CA ALA A 136 0.46 -13.44 10.17
C ALA A 136 1.01 -14.75 10.72
N GLU A 137 1.00 -15.78 9.90
CA GLU A 137 1.68 -17.02 10.23
C GLU A 137 3.11 -16.71 10.64
N ARG A 138 3.65 -17.46 11.59
CA ARG A 138 5.04 -17.31 12.05
C ARG A 138 5.99 -17.75 10.93
N ALA A 139 5.99 -17.00 9.84
CA ALA A 139 6.72 -17.34 8.62
C ALA A 139 8.24 -17.20 8.81
N VAL A 140 8.67 -16.21 9.63
CA VAL A 140 10.07 -15.96 9.95
C VAL A 140 10.23 -15.95 11.46
N THR A 141 11.22 -16.69 11.94
CA THR A 141 11.61 -16.74 13.35
C THR A 141 12.91 -15.96 13.57
N ALA A 142 13.05 -15.36 14.75
CA ALA A 142 14.26 -14.66 15.18
C ALA A 142 14.74 -15.17 16.54
N ARG A 143 16.05 -15.37 16.67
CA ARG A 143 16.71 -15.66 17.96
C ARG A 143 17.95 -14.80 18.12
N HIS A 144 18.24 -14.37 19.33
CA HIS A 144 19.45 -13.62 19.66
C HIS A 144 20.52 -14.55 20.27
N ASP A 145 21.74 -14.55 19.71
CA ASP A 145 22.84 -15.42 20.20
C ASP A 145 23.79 -14.75 21.19
N GLY A 146 23.42 -13.55 21.64
CA GLY A 146 24.24 -12.72 22.53
C GLY A 146 24.94 -11.56 21.82
N THR A 147 25.15 -11.67 20.49
CA THR A 147 25.82 -10.64 19.68
C THR A 147 25.02 -10.28 18.42
N HIS A 148 24.33 -11.24 17.84
CA HIS A 148 23.59 -11.09 16.59
C HIS A 148 22.19 -11.68 16.71
N TRP A 149 21.29 -11.13 15.91
CA TRP A 149 20.03 -11.76 15.59
C TRP A 149 20.23 -12.77 14.46
N ILE A 150 19.61 -13.92 14.58
CA ILE A 150 19.62 -14.99 13.58
C ILE A 150 18.18 -15.23 13.14
N LEU A 151 17.94 -15.09 11.84
CA LEU A 151 16.62 -15.24 11.25
C LEU A 151 16.58 -16.47 10.36
N ASP A 152 15.50 -17.24 10.48
CA ASP A 152 15.20 -18.42 9.68
C ASP A 152 13.73 -18.41 9.25
N GLY A 153 13.44 -18.82 8.02
CA GLY A 153 12.08 -18.94 7.55
C GLY A 153 11.86 -18.50 6.10
N THR A 154 10.60 -18.36 5.75
CA THR A 154 10.19 -17.97 4.39
C THR A 154 9.02 -17.01 4.48
N THR A 155 9.04 -15.95 3.66
CA THR A 155 7.91 -15.04 3.48
C THR A 155 7.66 -14.81 1.99
N ASP A 156 6.39 -14.67 1.62
CA ASP A 156 5.93 -14.62 0.24
C ASP A 156 5.39 -13.24 -0.15
N HIS A 157 5.25 -13.01 -1.45
CA HIS A 157 4.58 -11.86 -2.04
C HIS A 157 5.16 -10.51 -1.63
N VAL A 158 6.47 -10.44 -1.39
CA VAL A 158 7.14 -9.20 -0.99
C VAL A 158 7.27 -8.29 -2.21
N PRO A 159 6.59 -7.13 -2.22
CA PRO A 159 6.67 -6.20 -3.33
C PRO A 159 8.05 -5.56 -3.39
N TRP A 160 8.52 -5.23 -4.59
CA TRP A 160 9.76 -4.48 -4.83
C TRP A 160 11.06 -5.09 -4.29
N ALA A 161 11.05 -6.30 -3.70
CA ALA A 161 12.23 -6.90 -3.07
C ALA A 161 13.43 -7.03 -4.01
N HIS A 162 13.20 -7.16 -5.32
CA HIS A 162 14.27 -7.19 -6.33
C HIS A 162 14.93 -5.83 -6.57
N HIS A 163 14.30 -4.74 -6.13
CA HIS A 163 14.74 -3.36 -6.34
C HIS A 163 15.10 -2.62 -5.07
N ALA A 164 14.51 -3.03 -3.93
CA ALA A 164 14.77 -2.45 -2.62
C ALA A 164 16.19 -2.77 -2.17
N ASP A 165 16.81 -1.82 -1.49
CA ASP A 165 18.12 -2.00 -0.86
C ASP A 165 17.99 -2.70 0.50
N LEU A 166 16.91 -2.38 1.23
CA LEU A 166 16.55 -3.01 2.49
C LEU A 166 15.08 -3.45 2.49
N THR A 167 14.83 -4.64 3.04
CA THR A 167 13.48 -5.15 3.30
C THR A 167 13.24 -5.20 4.81
N ALA A 168 12.18 -4.55 5.30
CA ALA A 168 11.72 -4.73 6.68
C ALA A 168 10.96 -6.06 6.79
N VAL A 169 11.50 -6.99 7.55
CA VAL A 169 10.97 -8.35 7.73
C VAL A 169 10.49 -8.54 9.16
N PRO A 170 9.19 -8.74 9.42
CA PRO A 170 8.73 -9.11 10.74
C PRO A 170 9.17 -10.53 11.06
N ALA A 171 9.78 -10.71 12.23
CA ALA A 171 10.26 -12.00 12.69
C ALA A 171 9.82 -12.26 14.13
N HIS A 172 9.37 -13.48 14.41
CA HIS A 172 8.84 -13.86 15.70
C HIS A 172 9.92 -14.48 16.58
N THR A 173 10.07 -13.94 17.78
CA THR A 173 10.99 -14.43 18.79
C THR A 173 10.38 -15.62 19.56
N THR A 174 11.23 -16.40 20.23
CA THR A 174 10.81 -17.55 21.03
C THR A 174 9.94 -17.19 22.24
N ASP A 175 10.04 -15.95 22.72
CA ASP A 175 9.22 -15.39 23.80
C ASP A 175 7.91 -14.76 23.31
N GLY A 176 7.60 -14.90 22.02
CA GLY A 176 6.32 -14.50 21.42
C GLY A 176 6.24 -13.04 20.95
N ARG A 177 7.33 -12.26 21.03
CA ARG A 177 7.40 -10.90 20.49
C ARG A 177 7.61 -10.92 18.98
N THR A 178 7.32 -9.80 18.33
CA THR A 178 7.67 -9.56 16.92
C THR A 178 8.70 -8.45 16.86
N VAL A 179 9.81 -8.71 16.19
CA VAL A 179 10.85 -7.73 15.89
C VAL A 179 10.82 -7.42 14.39
N LEU A 180 11.29 -6.24 13.99
CA LEU A 180 11.47 -5.91 12.57
C LEU A 180 12.94 -5.94 12.20
N ALA A 181 13.32 -6.86 11.33
CA ALA A 181 14.67 -6.98 10.80
C ALA A 181 14.83 -6.18 9.50
N LEU A 182 15.86 -5.37 9.41
CA LEU A 182 16.24 -4.61 8.22
C LEU A 182 17.22 -5.43 7.40
N LEU A 183 16.71 -6.18 6.45
CA LEU A 183 17.44 -7.18 5.69
C LEU A 183 18.01 -6.58 4.39
N PRO A 184 19.35 -6.50 4.22
CA PRO A 184 19.95 -6.10 2.95
C PRO A 184 19.65 -7.14 1.85
N ARG A 185 19.37 -6.64 0.64
CA ARG A 185 19.03 -7.50 -0.52
C ARG A 185 20.13 -8.48 -0.89
N ASP A 186 21.38 -8.12 -0.69
CA ASP A 186 22.57 -8.90 -1.06
C ASP A 186 23.15 -9.71 0.12
N HIS A 187 22.37 -9.90 1.19
CA HIS A 187 22.81 -10.69 2.35
C HIS A 187 23.03 -12.16 1.99
N GLY A 188 24.18 -12.74 2.38
CA GLY A 188 24.59 -14.09 1.98
C GLY A 188 23.68 -15.24 2.43
N GLY A 189 22.80 -15.04 3.45
CA GLY A 189 21.81 -16.03 3.89
C GLY A 189 20.40 -15.82 3.30
N LEU A 190 20.24 -14.86 2.39
CA LEU A 190 18.98 -14.52 1.74
C LEU A 190 18.94 -15.06 0.30
N ALA A 191 17.86 -15.75 -0.06
CA ALA A 191 17.53 -16.05 -1.45
C ALA A 191 16.20 -15.40 -1.83
N LEU A 192 16.17 -14.80 -3.02
CA LEU A 192 14.99 -14.16 -3.62
C LEU A 192 14.49 -15.00 -4.80
N ASP A 193 13.33 -15.63 -4.63
CA ASP A 193 12.66 -16.34 -5.73
C ASP A 193 11.59 -15.40 -6.35
N ALA A 194 11.62 -15.22 -7.66
CA ALA A 194 10.65 -14.38 -8.33
C ALA A 194 9.24 -14.98 -8.26
N GLN A 195 8.28 -14.15 -7.91
CA GLN A 195 6.84 -14.42 -7.97
C GLN A 195 6.19 -13.33 -8.83
N TYR A 196 5.03 -13.61 -9.39
CA TYR A 196 4.30 -12.65 -10.22
C TYR A 196 2.86 -12.57 -9.76
N GLY A 197 2.41 -11.36 -9.48
CA GLY A 197 1.02 -11.09 -9.16
C GLY A 197 0.12 -11.17 -10.39
N THR A 198 -1.18 -11.29 -10.18
CA THR A 198 -2.19 -11.26 -11.26
C THR A 198 -2.21 -9.93 -12.01
N HIS A 199 -1.66 -8.88 -11.41
CA HIS A 199 -1.47 -7.56 -12.00
C HIS A 199 -0.17 -7.43 -12.83
N GLY A 200 0.61 -8.51 -12.95
CA GLY A 200 1.84 -8.54 -13.73
C GLY A 200 3.08 -8.03 -12.99
N GLU A 201 2.95 -7.52 -11.78
CA GLU A 201 4.09 -7.02 -11.01
C GLU A 201 4.96 -8.17 -10.49
N ARG A 202 6.26 -7.89 -10.43
CA ARG A 202 7.26 -8.81 -9.89
C ARG A 202 7.33 -8.67 -8.38
N LEU A 203 6.92 -9.74 -7.70
CA LEU A 203 7.03 -9.92 -6.26
C LEU A 203 8.19 -10.89 -5.95
N ALA A 204 8.51 -11.09 -4.69
CA ALA A 204 9.49 -12.09 -4.30
C ALA A 204 9.02 -12.97 -3.14
N ARG A 205 9.42 -14.24 -3.17
CA ARG A 205 9.57 -15.06 -1.99
C ARG A 205 10.95 -14.82 -1.42
N LEU A 206 11.03 -14.50 -0.14
CA LEU A 206 12.29 -14.44 0.61
C LEU A 206 12.48 -15.74 1.36
N ARG A 207 13.61 -16.41 1.17
CA ARG A 207 14.04 -17.54 1.97
C ARG A 207 15.26 -17.13 2.79
N LEU A 208 15.14 -17.26 4.11
CA LEU A 208 16.16 -16.91 5.08
C LEU A 208 16.73 -18.20 5.66
N ASP A 209 18.03 -18.38 5.54
CA ASP A 209 18.78 -19.51 6.09
C ASP A 209 19.89 -18.98 7.00
N ALA A 210 19.65 -19.04 8.31
CA ALA A 210 20.52 -18.54 9.34
C ALA A 210 21.07 -17.12 9.07
N VAL A 211 20.20 -16.21 8.58
CA VAL A 211 20.57 -14.81 8.30
C VAL A 211 21.01 -14.14 9.59
N ARG A 212 22.25 -13.68 9.64
CA ARG A 212 22.86 -13.05 10.84
C ARG A 212 22.87 -11.53 10.67
N LEU A 213 22.15 -10.84 11.54
CA LEU A 213 22.11 -9.38 11.56
C LEU A 213 22.66 -8.82 12.88
N PRO A 214 23.43 -7.74 12.84
CA PRO A 214 23.83 -7.04 14.06
C PRO A 214 22.61 -6.36 14.71
N ALA A 215 22.71 -6.04 15.98
CA ALA A 215 21.59 -5.53 16.77
C ALA A 215 21.02 -4.19 16.24
N ASP A 216 21.84 -3.35 15.63
CA ASP A 216 21.45 -2.07 15.02
C ASP A 216 20.60 -2.24 13.72
N ARG A 217 20.53 -3.46 13.20
CA ARG A 217 19.68 -3.83 12.05
C ARG A 217 18.36 -4.49 12.45
N VAL A 218 18.03 -4.55 13.74
CA VAL A 218 16.79 -5.14 14.22
C VAL A 218 16.10 -4.19 15.20
N LEU A 219 14.90 -3.79 14.86
CA LEU A 219 14.06 -2.95 15.69
C LEU A 219 13.31 -3.86 16.68
N ASP A 220 13.80 -3.90 17.90
CA ASP A 220 13.22 -4.69 19.00
C ASP A 220 12.28 -3.80 19.85
N SER A 221 11.29 -3.22 19.19
CA SER A 221 10.22 -2.41 19.80
C SER A 221 8.89 -3.10 19.55
N ALA A 222 8.08 -3.24 20.59
CA ALA A 222 6.76 -3.87 20.50
C ALA A 222 5.83 -3.13 19.54
N ASP A 223 6.03 -1.83 19.37
CA ASP A 223 5.17 -0.96 18.54
C ASP A 223 5.64 -0.86 17.09
N ALA A 224 6.86 -1.32 16.75
CA ALA A 224 7.41 -1.16 15.41
C ALA A 224 6.59 -1.90 14.33
N TRP A 225 6.22 -3.15 14.57
CA TRP A 225 5.39 -3.93 13.64
C TRP A 225 3.96 -3.40 13.55
N PRO A 226 3.24 -3.13 14.65
CA PRO A 226 1.93 -2.48 14.58
C PRO A 226 1.93 -1.16 13.81
N ALA A 227 2.92 -0.29 14.04
CA ALA A 227 3.05 0.98 13.32
C ALA A 227 3.27 0.79 11.82
N LEU A 228 4.14 -0.15 11.42
CA LEU A 228 4.35 -0.49 10.01
C LEU A 228 3.07 -0.98 9.35
N ARG A 229 2.37 -1.92 9.98
CA ARG A 229 1.09 -2.45 9.47
C ARG A 229 0.03 -1.37 9.33
N ALA A 230 -0.10 -0.50 10.32
CA ALA A 230 -1.07 0.59 10.30
C ALA A 230 -0.86 1.51 9.09
N LEU A 231 0.38 1.92 8.81
CA LEU A 231 0.72 2.75 7.65
C LEU A 231 0.51 2.01 6.33
N LEU A 232 0.95 0.75 6.23
CA LEU A 232 0.75 -0.05 5.01
C LEU A 232 -0.73 -0.27 4.72
N THR A 233 -1.53 -0.58 5.74
CA THR A 233 -2.99 -0.78 5.57
C THR A 233 -3.67 0.51 5.16
N THR A 234 -3.39 1.63 5.84
CA THR A 234 -3.95 2.94 5.51
C THR A 234 -3.57 3.38 4.10
N GLY A 235 -2.29 3.21 3.74
CA GLY A 235 -1.81 3.54 2.39
C GLY A 235 -2.43 2.65 1.30
N THR A 236 -2.63 1.35 1.57
CA THR A 236 -3.35 0.45 0.66
C THR A 236 -4.79 0.91 0.43
N CYS A 237 -5.48 1.40 1.47
CA CYS A 237 -6.82 1.99 1.34
C CYS A 237 -6.79 3.26 0.47
N ALA A 238 -5.76 4.10 0.61
CA ALA A 238 -5.60 5.30 -0.21
C ALA A 238 -5.34 4.97 -1.69
N LEU A 239 -4.51 3.95 -1.96
CA LEU A 239 -4.29 3.43 -3.32
C LEU A 239 -5.60 2.89 -3.93
N ALA A 240 -6.37 2.12 -3.17
CA ALA A 240 -7.66 1.59 -3.62
C ALA A 240 -8.66 2.69 -3.95
N LEU A 241 -8.72 3.76 -3.14
CA LEU A 241 -9.58 4.91 -3.39
C LEU A 241 -9.18 5.64 -4.67
N GLY A 242 -7.90 5.99 -4.84
CA GLY A 242 -7.40 6.71 -6.03
C GLY A 242 -7.62 5.91 -7.31
N LEU A 243 -7.38 4.60 -7.27
CA LEU A 243 -7.67 3.69 -8.38
C LEU A 243 -9.16 3.68 -8.70
N GLY A 244 -10.02 3.51 -7.70
CA GLY A 244 -11.47 3.45 -7.88
C GLY A 244 -12.04 4.75 -8.48
N GLU A 245 -11.55 5.90 -8.06
CA GLU A 245 -11.93 7.20 -8.61
C GLU A 245 -11.57 7.32 -10.09
N GLN A 246 -10.37 6.89 -10.46
CA GLN A 246 -9.95 6.90 -11.86
C GLN A 246 -10.79 5.96 -12.72
N VAL A 247 -11.12 4.79 -12.21
CA VAL A 247 -11.99 3.83 -12.91
C VAL A 247 -13.39 4.38 -13.12
N LEU A 248 -13.97 5.03 -12.11
CA LEU A 248 -15.28 5.67 -12.25
C LEU A 248 -15.24 6.83 -13.26
N ALA A 249 -14.16 7.62 -13.26
CA ALA A 249 -13.97 8.69 -14.25
C ALA A 249 -13.88 8.16 -15.68
N LEU A 250 -13.07 7.11 -15.92
CA LEU A 250 -12.98 6.43 -17.22
C LEU A 250 -14.34 5.88 -17.66
N THR A 251 -15.08 5.27 -16.73
CA THR A 251 -16.41 4.71 -17.00
C THR A 251 -17.41 5.80 -17.38
N SER A 252 -17.39 6.92 -16.66
CA SER A 252 -18.24 8.08 -16.95
C SER A 252 -17.93 8.67 -18.34
N GLN A 253 -16.66 8.80 -18.70
CA GLN A 253 -16.24 9.29 -20.01
C GLN A 253 -16.66 8.34 -21.12
N TYR A 254 -16.49 7.02 -20.94
CA TYR A 254 -16.88 6.02 -21.92
C TYR A 254 -18.39 6.02 -22.14
N THR A 255 -19.18 5.89 -21.08
CA THR A 255 -20.65 5.81 -21.16
C THR A 255 -21.29 7.12 -21.66
N GLY A 256 -20.63 8.25 -21.40
CA GLY A 256 -21.06 9.57 -21.90
C GLY A 256 -20.83 9.77 -23.40
N LYS A 257 -19.88 9.01 -24.01
CA LYS A 257 -19.57 9.09 -25.44
C LYS A 257 -20.14 7.93 -26.27
N ARG A 258 -20.24 6.73 -25.65
CA ARG A 258 -20.75 5.52 -26.32
C ARG A 258 -22.25 5.64 -26.53
N GLU A 259 -22.70 5.57 -27.78
CA GLU A 259 -24.12 5.61 -28.14
C GLU A 259 -24.66 4.21 -28.44
N GLN A 260 -25.85 3.95 -27.97
CA GLN A 260 -26.72 2.83 -28.34
C GLN A 260 -28.17 3.32 -28.46
N PHE A 261 -28.91 2.78 -29.42
CA PHE A 261 -30.30 3.19 -29.67
C PHE A 261 -30.47 4.71 -29.90
N GLY A 262 -29.44 5.37 -30.44
CA GLY A 262 -29.46 6.80 -30.74
C GLY A 262 -29.19 7.73 -29.54
N HIS A 263 -28.77 7.18 -28.39
CA HIS A 263 -28.49 7.95 -27.17
C HIS A 263 -27.19 7.52 -26.51
N PRO A 264 -26.47 8.43 -25.80
CA PRO A 264 -25.36 8.06 -24.93
C PRO A 264 -25.77 7.02 -23.88
N VAL A 265 -24.97 6.00 -23.69
CA VAL A 265 -25.27 4.90 -22.76
C VAL A 265 -25.48 5.41 -21.31
N ALA A 266 -24.82 6.49 -20.91
CA ALA A 266 -25.01 7.14 -19.62
C ALA A 266 -26.44 7.64 -19.36
N THR A 267 -27.25 7.86 -20.40
CA THR A 267 -28.64 8.35 -20.26
C THR A 267 -29.64 7.27 -19.85
N PHE A 268 -29.26 5.99 -19.93
CA PHE A 268 -30.13 4.90 -19.48
C PHE A 268 -30.11 4.82 -17.95
N GLN A 269 -31.33 4.76 -17.35
CA GLN A 269 -31.49 4.76 -15.90
C GLN A 269 -30.67 3.68 -15.21
N ALA A 270 -30.62 2.47 -15.76
CA ALA A 270 -29.85 1.36 -15.19
C ALA A 270 -28.34 1.67 -15.11
N VAL A 271 -27.81 2.40 -16.07
CA VAL A 271 -26.39 2.84 -16.08
C VAL A 271 -26.16 3.95 -15.05
N ALA A 272 -27.06 4.95 -15.03
CA ALA A 272 -26.97 6.07 -14.09
C ALA A 272 -27.01 5.61 -12.63
N VAL A 273 -27.92 4.69 -12.28
CA VAL A 273 -28.03 4.13 -10.93
C VAL A 273 -26.78 3.36 -10.55
N GLN A 274 -26.25 2.51 -11.42
CA GLN A 274 -25.02 1.76 -11.13
C GLN A 274 -23.82 2.70 -10.91
N ALA A 275 -23.68 3.76 -11.70
CA ALA A 275 -22.62 4.74 -11.51
C ALA A 275 -22.78 5.52 -10.18
N ALA A 276 -24.02 5.88 -9.82
CA ALA A 276 -24.32 6.54 -8.55
C ALA A 276 -23.97 5.64 -7.34
N ASP A 277 -24.30 4.36 -7.38
CA ASP A 277 -23.94 3.40 -6.34
C ASP A 277 -22.41 3.34 -6.15
N ARG A 278 -21.66 3.34 -7.23
CA ARG A 278 -20.16 3.34 -7.15
C ARG A 278 -19.62 4.66 -6.62
N TYR A 279 -20.25 5.76 -6.92
CA TYR A 279 -19.90 7.03 -6.29
C TYR A 279 -20.13 7.00 -4.78
N ILE A 280 -21.22 6.37 -4.30
CA ILE A 280 -21.48 6.19 -2.86
C ILE A 280 -20.40 5.31 -2.23
N ASP A 281 -20.02 4.19 -2.88
CA ASP A 281 -18.92 3.34 -2.40
C ASP A 281 -17.62 4.15 -2.22
N LEU A 282 -17.24 4.97 -3.20
CA LEU A 282 -16.05 5.81 -3.13
C LEU A 282 -16.12 6.84 -1.99
N ARG A 283 -17.31 7.42 -1.71
CA ARG A 283 -17.48 8.34 -0.58
C ARG A 283 -17.33 7.63 0.77
N ALA A 284 -17.82 6.39 0.89
CA ALA A 284 -17.64 5.59 2.09
C ALA A 284 -16.16 5.19 2.30
N MET A 285 -15.49 4.76 1.22
CA MET A 285 -14.03 4.50 1.24
C MET A 285 -13.26 5.75 1.69
N GLU A 286 -13.60 6.92 1.15
CA GLU A 286 -12.93 8.16 1.49
C GLU A 286 -13.14 8.56 2.95
N ALA A 287 -14.36 8.52 3.46
CA ALA A 287 -14.67 8.89 4.83
C ALA A 287 -13.95 8.00 5.85
N THR A 288 -13.97 6.68 5.62
CA THR A 288 -13.31 5.71 6.50
C THR A 288 -11.77 5.79 6.42
N LEU A 289 -11.22 6.06 5.23
CA LEU A 289 -9.79 6.30 5.04
C LEU A 289 -9.31 7.50 5.87
N TRP A 290 -10.01 8.64 5.79
CA TRP A 290 -9.57 9.82 6.52
C TRP A 290 -9.68 9.65 8.03
N GLN A 291 -10.68 8.91 8.52
CA GLN A 291 -10.77 8.53 9.92
C GLN A 291 -9.55 7.69 10.34
N ALA A 292 -9.21 6.64 9.60
CA ALA A 292 -8.06 5.79 9.90
C ALA A 292 -6.73 6.57 9.83
N ALA A 293 -6.51 7.35 8.77
CA ALA A 293 -5.30 8.16 8.60
C ALA A 293 -5.12 9.18 9.72
N TRP A 294 -6.21 9.82 10.16
CA TRP A 294 -6.19 10.76 11.29
C TRP A 294 -5.81 10.04 12.59
N ARG A 295 -6.38 8.85 12.86
CA ARG A 295 -6.05 8.06 14.05
C ARG A 295 -4.57 7.67 14.06
N VAL A 296 -4.04 7.22 12.93
CA VAL A 296 -2.61 6.86 12.77
C VAL A 296 -1.72 8.09 12.97
N SER A 297 -2.13 9.25 12.46
CA SER A 297 -1.32 10.48 12.55
C SER A 297 -1.28 11.07 13.96
N THR A 298 -2.37 10.96 14.70
CA THR A 298 -2.54 11.70 15.98
C THR A 298 -2.40 10.81 17.21
N GLY A 299 -2.54 9.48 17.06
CA GLY A 299 -2.67 8.57 18.20
C GLY A 299 -3.86 8.87 19.10
N ALA A 300 -4.89 9.57 18.57
CA ALA A 300 -6.01 10.03 19.38
C ALA A 300 -6.78 8.88 20.03
N ASP A 301 -7.13 9.02 21.28
CA ASP A 301 -7.94 8.05 22.02
C ASP A 301 -9.38 7.99 21.50
N ALA A 302 -9.96 6.80 21.53
CA ALA A 302 -11.39 6.54 21.29
C ALA A 302 -11.82 5.30 22.06
N SER A 303 -13.14 4.99 22.02
CA SER A 303 -13.70 3.81 22.69
C SER A 303 -13.13 2.47 22.19
N LEU A 304 -12.72 2.42 20.93
CA LEU A 304 -12.03 1.28 20.33
C LEU A 304 -10.58 1.65 19.95
N PRO A 305 -9.65 0.67 19.95
CA PRO A 305 -8.30 0.87 19.45
C PRO A 305 -8.28 1.38 17.99
N ALA A 306 -7.18 2.00 17.55
CA ALA A 306 -7.03 2.52 16.17
C ALA A 306 -7.16 1.41 15.11
N GLU A 307 -6.83 0.18 15.46
CA GLU A 307 -7.00 -1.01 14.62
C GLU A 307 -8.45 -1.21 14.16
N ALA A 308 -9.44 -0.79 14.94
CA ALA A 308 -10.84 -0.85 14.54
C ALA A 308 -11.13 0.11 13.37
N ASP A 309 -10.62 1.35 13.43
CA ASP A 309 -10.76 2.30 12.32
C ASP A 309 -10.01 1.81 11.06
N LEU A 310 -8.83 1.20 11.24
CA LEU A 310 -8.07 0.56 10.14
C LEU A 310 -8.86 -0.59 9.52
N ALA A 311 -9.47 -1.45 10.33
CA ALA A 311 -10.28 -2.57 9.85
C ALA A 311 -11.48 -2.06 9.04
N VAL A 312 -12.22 -1.07 9.55
CA VAL A 312 -13.34 -0.45 8.84
C VAL A 312 -12.90 0.17 7.51
N ALA A 313 -11.80 0.90 7.49
CA ALA A 313 -11.27 1.48 6.26
C ALA A 313 -10.89 0.40 5.24
N LYS A 314 -10.24 -0.69 5.68
CA LYS A 314 -9.82 -1.77 4.78
C LYS A 314 -11.00 -2.60 4.28
N ILE A 315 -12.04 -2.83 5.07
CA ILE A 315 -13.30 -3.46 4.63
C ILE A 315 -13.89 -2.63 3.47
N TRP A 316 -14.09 -1.33 3.67
CA TRP A 316 -14.64 -0.46 2.64
C TRP A 316 -13.74 -0.35 1.41
N ALA A 317 -12.41 -0.28 1.59
CA ALA A 317 -11.45 -0.24 0.47
C ALA A 317 -11.51 -1.51 -0.37
N SER A 318 -11.53 -2.70 0.27
CA SER A 318 -11.58 -3.99 -0.43
C SER A 318 -12.89 -4.18 -1.18
N GLU A 319 -14.02 -4.01 -0.50
CA GLU A 319 -15.34 -4.20 -1.10
C GLU A 319 -15.69 -3.11 -2.11
N GLY A 320 -15.35 -1.85 -1.79
CA GLY A 320 -15.62 -0.71 -2.65
C GLY A 320 -14.86 -0.79 -3.97
N VAL A 321 -13.54 -1.00 -3.93
CA VAL A 321 -12.73 -1.09 -5.17
C VAL A 321 -13.17 -2.26 -6.04
N ARG A 322 -13.51 -3.41 -5.44
CA ARG A 322 -14.04 -4.57 -6.15
C ARG A 322 -15.34 -4.23 -6.88
N ARG A 323 -16.32 -3.62 -6.19
CA ARG A 323 -17.59 -3.23 -6.79
C ARG A 323 -17.42 -2.19 -7.90
N VAL A 324 -16.52 -1.22 -7.71
CA VAL A 324 -16.24 -0.19 -8.73
C VAL A 324 -15.72 -0.82 -10.02
N VAL A 325 -14.69 -1.68 -9.94
CA VAL A 325 -14.09 -2.27 -11.16
C VAL A 325 -15.02 -3.28 -11.84
N GLN A 326 -15.81 -4.04 -11.07
CA GLN A 326 -16.81 -4.96 -11.63
C GLN A 326 -17.91 -4.22 -12.37
N THR A 327 -18.41 -3.11 -11.79
CA THR A 327 -19.41 -2.26 -12.47
C THR A 327 -18.81 -1.60 -13.71
N ALA A 328 -17.59 -1.10 -13.62
CA ALA A 328 -16.90 -0.52 -14.78
C ALA A 328 -16.76 -1.54 -15.91
N GLN A 329 -16.32 -2.77 -15.62
CA GLN A 329 -16.22 -3.84 -16.60
C GLN A 329 -17.57 -4.16 -17.24
N HIS A 330 -18.64 -4.23 -16.45
CA HIS A 330 -19.99 -4.44 -16.96
C HIS A 330 -20.43 -3.32 -17.90
N LEU A 331 -20.23 -2.06 -17.52
CA LEU A 331 -20.67 -0.90 -18.32
C LEU A 331 -19.84 -0.67 -19.59
N HIS A 332 -18.57 -1.11 -19.63
CA HIS A 332 -17.76 -1.12 -20.85
C HIS A 332 -18.04 -2.34 -21.74
N GLY A 333 -18.59 -3.43 -21.19
CA GLY A 333 -18.78 -4.69 -21.91
C GLY A 333 -17.45 -5.28 -22.39
N GLY A 334 -17.43 -5.84 -23.61
CA GLY A 334 -16.22 -6.43 -24.18
C GLY A 334 -15.05 -5.45 -24.33
N PHE A 335 -15.31 -4.17 -24.52
CA PHE A 335 -14.28 -3.13 -24.63
C PHE A 335 -13.46 -2.96 -23.34
N GLY A 336 -14.04 -3.25 -22.18
CA GLY A 336 -13.33 -3.19 -20.91
C GLY A 336 -12.26 -4.28 -20.72
N ALA A 337 -12.31 -5.35 -21.55
CA ALA A 337 -11.30 -6.42 -21.57
C ALA A 337 -10.30 -6.26 -22.72
N ASP A 338 -10.44 -5.22 -23.54
CA ASP A 338 -9.48 -4.92 -24.61
C ASP A 338 -8.13 -4.51 -24.02
N THR A 339 -7.05 -5.14 -24.50
CA THR A 339 -5.70 -4.88 -24.03
C THR A 339 -5.14 -3.52 -24.46
N ASP A 340 -5.74 -2.90 -25.48
CA ASP A 340 -5.40 -1.54 -25.91
C ASP A 340 -6.10 -0.46 -25.08
N TYR A 341 -7.01 -0.86 -24.18
CA TYR A 341 -7.74 0.04 -23.29
C TYR A 341 -7.34 -0.20 -21.83
N PRO A 342 -7.01 0.83 -21.05
CA PRO A 342 -6.33 0.64 -19.75
C PRO A 342 -7.18 0.02 -18.64
N LEU A 343 -8.51 -0.16 -18.82
CA LEU A 343 -9.38 -0.64 -17.74
C LEU A 343 -8.96 -2.01 -17.19
N HIS A 344 -8.46 -2.91 -18.04
CA HIS A 344 -7.97 -4.22 -17.59
C HIS A 344 -6.79 -4.11 -16.61
N ARG A 345 -5.93 -3.08 -16.74
CA ARG A 345 -4.84 -2.83 -15.80
C ARG A 345 -5.37 -2.41 -14.43
N TYR A 346 -6.32 -1.48 -14.42
CA TYR A 346 -6.98 -1.07 -13.17
C TYR A 346 -7.72 -2.23 -12.50
N HIS A 347 -8.35 -3.11 -13.28
CA HIS A 347 -9.04 -4.29 -12.75
C HIS A 347 -8.04 -5.24 -12.05
N ALA A 348 -6.91 -5.52 -12.67
CA ALA A 348 -5.87 -6.39 -12.12
C ALA A 348 -5.27 -5.81 -10.84
N TRP A 349 -4.96 -4.52 -10.82
CA TRP A 349 -4.47 -3.80 -9.65
C TRP A 349 -5.50 -3.73 -8.52
N ALA A 350 -6.77 -3.50 -8.86
CA ALA A 350 -7.85 -3.50 -7.86
C ALA A 350 -7.93 -4.85 -7.12
N LYS A 351 -7.79 -5.97 -7.84
CA LYS A 351 -7.78 -7.30 -7.22
C LYS A 351 -6.56 -7.50 -6.31
N TYR A 352 -5.41 -6.99 -6.67
CA TYR A 352 -4.24 -7.00 -5.80
C TYR A 352 -4.47 -6.20 -4.52
N LEU A 353 -4.99 -4.96 -4.63
CA LEU A 353 -5.26 -4.09 -3.47
C LEU A 353 -6.38 -4.63 -2.57
N GLU A 354 -7.42 -5.27 -3.16
CA GLU A 354 -8.50 -5.94 -2.42
C GLU A 354 -7.94 -7.00 -1.46
N LEU A 355 -6.95 -7.78 -1.92
CA LEU A 355 -6.42 -8.92 -1.17
C LEU A 355 -5.18 -8.56 -0.32
N SER A 356 -4.48 -7.47 -0.64
CA SER A 356 -3.28 -7.04 0.08
C SER A 356 -3.58 -6.77 1.55
N LEU A 357 -2.75 -7.29 2.45
CA LEU A 357 -2.88 -7.15 3.91
C LEU A 357 -4.20 -7.69 4.48
N GLY A 358 -4.77 -8.67 3.83
CA GLY A 358 -6.04 -9.32 4.19
C GLY A 358 -7.25 -8.81 3.40
N PRO A 359 -8.15 -9.71 2.98
CA PRO A 359 -9.42 -9.36 2.36
C PRO A 359 -10.40 -8.77 3.39
N ALA A 360 -11.53 -8.23 2.93
CA ALA A 360 -12.56 -7.65 3.81
C ALA A 360 -12.97 -8.60 4.95
N ALA A 361 -13.18 -9.88 4.65
CA ALA A 361 -13.60 -10.88 5.65
C ALA A 361 -12.61 -11.02 6.83
N ALA A 362 -11.30 -10.94 6.57
CA ALA A 362 -10.30 -11.00 7.64
C ALA A 362 -10.36 -9.76 8.55
N HIS A 363 -10.64 -8.59 7.98
CA HIS A 363 -10.80 -7.35 8.74
C HIS A 363 -12.15 -7.28 9.47
N GLU A 364 -13.19 -7.89 8.93
CA GLU A 364 -14.49 -8.07 9.63
C GLU A 364 -14.33 -8.94 10.87
N GLU A 365 -13.57 -10.04 10.78
CA GLU A 365 -13.22 -10.90 11.91
C GLU A 365 -12.42 -10.12 12.95
N THR A 366 -11.35 -9.43 12.54
CA THR A 366 -10.55 -8.57 13.43
C THR A 366 -11.42 -7.52 14.14
N LEU A 367 -12.31 -6.85 13.41
CA LEU A 367 -13.24 -5.87 14.00
C LEU A 367 -14.19 -6.51 15.02
N GLY A 368 -14.70 -7.69 14.71
CA GLY A 368 -15.54 -8.48 15.64
C GLY A 368 -14.83 -8.80 16.95
N ASP A 369 -13.57 -9.26 16.87
CA ASP A 369 -12.74 -9.56 18.04
C ASP A 369 -12.45 -8.30 18.88
N LEU A 370 -12.15 -7.17 18.21
CA LEU A 370 -11.92 -5.90 18.91
C LEU A 370 -13.18 -5.39 19.63
N ILE A 371 -14.36 -5.50 19.03
CA ILE A 371 -15.62 -5.12 19.67
C ILE A 371 -15.92 -6.04 20.85
N ALA A 372 -15.67 -7.34 20.73
CA ALA A 372 -15.85 -8.29 21.81
C ALA A 372 -14.90 -8.04 23.00
N ALA A 373 -13.66 -7.63 22.71
CA ALA A 373 -12.66 -7.31 23.74
C ALA A 373 -12.90 -5.95 24.42
N HIS A 374 -13.60 -5.03 23.75
CA HIS A 374 -13.88 -3.66 24.22
C HIS A 374 -15.38 -3.39 24.12
N PRO A 375 -16.22 -3.98 25.01
CA PRO A 375 -17.66 -3.75 24.97
C PRO A 375 -17.98 -2.26 25.02
N LEU A 376 -18.84 -1.80 24.12
CA LEU A 376 -19.38 -0.44 24.16
C LEU A 376 -20.44 -0.38 25.27
N ASP A 377 -20.28 0.50 26.25
CA ASP A 377 -21.25 0.75 27.34
C ASP A 377 -22.58 1.33 26.82
#